data_d2ab225b204206c14e0d8325e98e9a69
#
_entry.id   d2ab225b204206c14e0d8325e98e9a69
#
_cell.length_a   1.000
_cell.length_b   1.000
_cell.length_c   1.000
_cell.angle_alpha   90.00
_cell.angle_beta   90.00
_cell.angle_gamma   90.00
#
_symmetry.space_group_name_H-M   'P 1'
#
loop_
_entity.id
_entity.type
_entity.pdbx_description
1 polymer ?
#
loop_
_entity_poly.entity_id
_entity_poly.type
_entity_poly.pdbx_seq_one_letter_code
_entity_poly.pdbx_strand_id
1 'polypeptide(L)'
;MSPLPSAVWPAALIFYTRYTAMTVIHQREPGLPSARKVAWLSDRTRPFALVLVQSDDPADTPLGPFGHLGVACATQAEIDEKVAQARREGVLRREPEQLGDPVGYFAFFADPDGNTLELSWGQRVGLEVIAARNAS
;
A
#
# COMPACT_ATOMS: atom_id res chain seq x y z
N MET A 1 10.86 -0.79 -26.48
CA MET A 1 10.18 -0.55 -25.21
C MET A 1 9.04 -1.54 -25.06
N SER A 2 9.00 -2.24 -23.97
CA SER A 2 7.86 -3.12 -23.70
C SER A 2 6.66 -2.27 -23.30
N PRO A 3 5.53 -2.33 -24.02
CA PRO A 3 4.38 -1.52 -23.63
C PRO A 3 3.73 -1.95 -22.32
N LEU A 4 3.74 -3.24 -22.02
CA LEU A 4 3.05 -3.74 -20.83
C LEU A 4 3.73 -3.32 -19.51
N PRO A 5 5.04 -3.53 -19.34
CA PRO A 5 5.70 -3.02 -18.14
C PRO A 5 5.63 -1.50 -18.02
N SER A 6 5.69 -0.79 -19.12
CA SER A 6 5.58 0.67 -19.12
C SER A 6 4.20 1.15 -18.69
N ALA A 7 3.16 0.37 -18.99
CA ALA A 7 1.80 0.70 -18.57
C ALA A 7 1.56 0.36 -17.10
N VAL A 8 2.07 -0.78 -16.64
CA VAL A 8 1.87 -1.23 -15.25
C VAL A 8 2.69 -0.41 -14.26
N TRP A 9 3.93 -0.05 -14.63
CA TRP A 9 4.82 0.71 -13.75
C TRP A 9 4.24 2.05 -13.33
N PRO A 10 3.77 2.92 -14.27
CA PRO A 10 3.12 4.16 -13.88
C PRO A 10 1.85 3.92 -13.05
N ALA A 11 1.09 2.88 -13.37
CA ALA A 11 -0.14 2.57 -12.63
C ALA A 11 0.13 2.27 -11.16
N ALA A 12 1.20 1.51 -10.85
CA ALA A 12 1.57 1.21 -9.47
C ALA A 12 1.95 2.48 -8.71
N LEU A 13 2.76 3.35 -9.32
CA LEU A 13 3.15 4.62 -8.69
C LEU A 13 1.93 5.51 -8.45
N ILE A 14 1.04 5.61 -9.43
CA ILE A 14 -0.19 6.39 -9.33
C ILE A 14 -1.05 5.85 -8.19
N PHE A 15 -1.21 4.53 -8.10
CA PHE A 15 -2.03 3.91 -7.06
C PHE A 15 -1.54 4.28 -5.67
N TYR A 16 -0.25 4.05 -5.38
CA TYR A 16 0.27 4.26 -4.02
C TYR A 16 0.36 5.74 -3.65
N THR A 17 0.55 6.64 -4.61
CA THR A 17 0.55 8.08 -4.32
C THR A 17 -0.86 8.64 -4.18
N ARG A 18 -1.88 7.99 -4.77
CA ARG A 18 -3.28 8.41 -4.64
C ARG A 18 -3.93 7.93 -3.35
N TYR A 19 -3.66 6.69 -2.95
CA TYR A 19 -4.36 6.06 -1.82
C TYR A 19 -3.63 6.22 -0.50
N THR A 20 -2.40 6.68 -0.51
CA THR A 20 -1.62 6.92 0.71
C THR A 20 -1.01 8.32 0.70
N ALA A 21 -0.43 8.73 1.82
CA ALA A 21 0.31 9.97 1.91
C ALA A 21 1.75 9.84 1.39
N MET A 22 2.10 8.67 0.85
CA MET A 22 3.45 8.44 0.34
C MET A 22 3.69 9.19 -0.95
N THR A 23 4.92 9.69 -1.10
CA THR A 23 5.42 10.29 -2.33
C THR A 23 6.71 9.59 -2.73
N VAL A 24 7.07 9.70 -4.01
CA VAL A 24 8.33 9.14 -4.50
C VAL A 24 9.47 10.00 -3.97
N ILE A 25 10.34 9.41 -3.13
CA ILE A 25 11.48 10.11 -2.55
C ILE A 25 12.77 9.84 -3.31
N HIS A 26 12.82 8.76 -4.08
CA HIS A 26 13.97 8.41 -4.90
C HIS A 26 13.50 7.49 -6.03
N GLN A 27 14.11 7.63 -7.19
CA GLN A 27 13.78 6.80 -8.34
C GLN A 27 15.05 6.52 -9.13
N ARG A 28 15.22 5.28 -9.57
CA ARG A 28 16.36 4.86 -10.36
C ARG A 28 15.89 4.37 -11.72
N GLU A 29 16.42 4.99 -12.77
CA GLU A 29 16.21 4.53 -14.13
C GLU A 29 17.33 3.55 -14.50
N PRO A 30 17.03 2.47 -15.22
CA PRO A 30 18.07 1.53 -15.62
C PRO A 30 18.96 2.13 -16.69
N GLY A 31 20.28 1.94 -16.50
CA GLY A 31 21.25 2.31 -17.52
C GLY A 31 21.43 1.25 -18.61
N LEU A 32 20.93 0.04 -18.38
CA LEU A 32 21.02 -1.10 -19.29
C LEU A 32 19.60 -1.61 -19.57
N PRO A 33 19.35 -2.17 -20.77
CA PRO A 33 18.02 -2.68 -21.10
C PRO A 33 17.48 -3.77 -20.16
N SER A 34 18.38 -4.54 -19.53
CA SER A 34 18.00 -5.59 -18.60
C SER A 34 17.79 -5.09 -17.17
N ALA A 35 18.17 -3.85 -16.87
CA ALA A 35 17.98 -3.29 -15.54
C ALA A 35 16.54 -2.83 -15.36
N ARG A 36 16.06 -2.85 -14.14
CA ARG A 36 14.67 -2.52 -13.80
C ARG A 36 14.58 -1.15 -13.18
N LYS A 37 13.45 -0.49 -13.41
CA LYS A 37 13.12 0.74 -12.71
C LYS A 37 12.80 0.42 -11.26
N VAL A 38 13.25 1.28 -10.36
CA VAL A 38 13.00 1.13 -8.93
C VAL A 38 12.55 2.48 -8.39
N ALA A 39 11.52 2.47 -7.57
CA ALA A 39 11.05 3.68 -6.90
C ALA A 39 10.92 3.43 -5.40
N TRP A 40 11.35 4.40 -4.62
CA TRP A 40 11.20 4.41 -3.17
C TRP A 40 10.15 5.44 -2.81
N LEU A 41 9.12 5.00 -2.08
CA LEU A 41 8.00 5.86 -1.65
C LEU A 41 7.99 5.94 -0.14
N SER A 42 7.70 7.12 0.41
CA SER A 42 7.64 7.33 1.85
C SER A 42 6.67 8.46 2.16
N ASP A 43 6.05 8.40 3.34
CA ASP A 43 5.26 9.50 3.88
C ASP A 43 6.14 10.52 4.62
N ARG A 44 7.45 10.25 4.72
CA ARG A 44 8.46 11.14 5.33
C ARG A 44 8.30 11.33 6.83
N THR A 45 7.50 10.50 7.49
CA THR A 45 7.30 10.62 8.94
C THR A 45 8.27 9.78 9.74
N ARG A 46 8.94 8.81 9.09
CA ARG A 46 9.88 7.89 9.73
C ARG A 46 10.81 7.29 8.67
N PRO A 47 11.92 6.67 9.08
CA PRO A 47 12.86 6.05 8.13
C PRO A 47 12.31 4.72 7.60
N PHE A 48 11.24 4.79 6.85
CA PHE A 48 10.59 3.65 6.20
C PHE A 48 10.25 4.02 4.76
N ALA A 49 10.47 3.10 3.85
CA ALA A 49 10.11 3.28 2.46
C ALA A 49 9.49 2.01 1.89
N LEU A 50 8.49 2.20 1.06
CA LEU A 50 7.97 1.14 0.20
C LEU A 50 8.79 1.16 -1.09
N VAL A 51 9.36 0.02 -1.44
CA VAL A 51 10.18 -0.09 -2.66
C VAL A 51 9.38 -0.83 -3.72
N LEU A 52 9.14 -0.18 -4.84
CA LEU A 52 8.48 -0.78 -6.00
C LEU A 52 9.55 -1.05 -7.07
N VAL A 53 9.59 -2.28 -7.55
CA VAL A 53 10.54 -2.72 -8.57
C VAL A 53 9.75 -3.15 -9.80
N GLN A 54 10.05 -2.54 -10.93
CA GLN A 54 9.43 -2.95 -12.19
C GLN A 54 9.86 -4.37 -12.55
N SER A 55 8.91 -5.18 -12.97
CA SER A 55 9.18 -6.55 -13.41
C SER A 55 8.57 -6.79 -14.78
N ASP A 56 9.30 -7.45 -15.66
CA ASP A 56 8.79 -7.89 -16.95
C ASP A 56 7.83 -9.08 -16.79
N ASP A 57 7.95 -9.77 -15.67
CA ASP A 57 7.14 -10.94 -15.35
C ASP A 57 6.62 -10.78 -13.92
N PRO A 58 5.58 -9.94 -13.72
CA PRO A 58 5.03 -9.75 -12.39
C PRO A 58 4.53 -11.09 -11.84
N ALA A 59 4.74 -11.29 -10.56
CA ALA A 59 4.39 -12.56 -9.94
C ALA A 59 2.91 -12.89 -10.18
N ASP A 60 2.66 -14.09 -10.65
CA ASP A 60 1.30 -14.61 -10.84
C ASP A 60 0.55 -14.68 -9.51
N THR A 61 1.33 -14.83 -8.42
CA THR A 61 0.77 -14.86 -7.07
C THR A 61 1.23 -13.62 -6.33
N PRO A 62 0.37 -12.63 -6.14
CA PRO A 62 0.66 -11.52 -5.22
C PRO A 62 0.95 -12.07 -3.82
N LEU A 63 1.05 -11.22 -2.82
CA LEU A 63 1.44 -11.59 -1.45
C LEU A 63 0.65 -12.77 -0.85
N GLY A 64 -0.32 -13.28 -1.57
CA GLY A 64 -1.17 -14.38 -1.12
C GLY A 64 -2.49 -13.87 -0.57
N PRO A 65 -3.41 -14.78 -0.18
CA PRO A 65 -4.76 -14.37 0.21
C PRO A 65 -4.80 -13.55 1.50
N PHE A 66 -3.80 -13.67 2.35
CA PHE A 66 -3.77 -12.96 3.64
C PHE A 66 -2.66 -11.91 3.74
N GLY A 67 -1.67 -11.95 2.88
CA GLY A 67 -0.57 -10.98 2.89
C GLY A 67 -1.04 -9.63 2.37
N HIS A 68 -0.68 -8.53 3.07
CA HIS A 68 -1.05 -7.20 2.65
C HIS A 68 -0.13 -6.16 3.27
N LEU A 69 -0.12 -4.96 2.67
CA LEU A 69 0.56 -3.79 3.22
C LEU A 69 -0.48 -3.00 4.01
N GLY A 70 -0.18 -2.68 5.27
CA GLY A 70 -1.05 -1.86 6.10
C GLY A 70 -0.50 -0.45 6.24
N VAL A 71 -1.36 0.54 6.05
CA VAL A 71 -1.02 1.96 6.22
C VAL A 71 -2.05 2.59 7.15
N ALA A 72 -1.56 3.23 8.21
CA ALA A 72 -2.41 3.94 9.15
C ALA A 72 -2.79 5.32 8.61
N CYS A 73 -4.05 5.66 8.76
CA CYS A 73 -4.58 6.98 8.41
C CYS A 73 -4.79 7.80 9.68
N ALA A 74 -4.77 9.12 9.54
CA ALA A 74 -4.94 10.02 10.68
C ALA A 74 -6.39 10.08 11.16
N THR A 75 -7.36 9.87 10.26
CA THR A 75 -8.78 9.96 10.59
C THR A 75 -9.58 8.87 9.87
N GLN A 76 -10.73 8.52 10.44
CA GLN A 76 -11.68 7.64 9.81
C GLN A 76 -12.23 8.26 8.50
N ALA A 77 -12.41 9.58 8.48
CA ALA A 77 -12.91 10.28 7.31
C ALA A 77 -11.99 10.12 6.09
N GLU A 78 -10.68 10.05 6.29
CA GLU A 78 -9.73 9.78 5.20
C GLU A 78 -10.02 8.43 4.55
N ILE A 79 -10.28 7.41 5.37
CA ILE A 79 -10.58 6.08 4.85
C ILE A 79 -11.89 6.12 4.07
N ASP A 80 -12.93 6.75 4.61
CA ASP A 80 -14.22 6.82 3.94
C ASP A 80 -14.12 7.53 2.58
N GLU A 81 -13.31 8.57 2.50
CA GLU A 81 -13.06 9.29 1.27
C GLU A 81 -12.35 8.41 0.24
N LYS A 82 -11.31 7.68 0.67
CA LYS A 82 -10.59 6.75 -0.21
C LYS A 82 -11.46 5.59 -0.64
N VAL A 83 -12.34 5.11 0.23
CA VAL A 83 -13.29 4.04 -0.10
C VAL A 83 -14.25 4.50 -1.20
N ALA A 84 -14.78 5.72 -1.10
CA ALA A 84 -15.66 6.26 -2.14
C ALA A 84 -14.92 6.36 -3.49
N GLN A 85 -13.69 6.82 -3.46
CA GLN A 85 -12.86 6.88 -4.65
C GLN A 85 -12.60 5.48 -5.23
N ALA A 86 -12.26 4.52 -4.37
CA ALA A 86 -11.97 3.15 -4.79
C ALA A 86 -13.19 2.45 -5.42
N ARG A 87 -14.39 2.73 -4.91
CA ARG A 87 -15.62 2.22 -5.52
C ARG A 87 -15.78 2.75 -6.95
N ARG A 88 -15.53 4.04 -7.15
CA ARG A 88 -15.60 4.63 -8.49
C ARG A 88 -14.55 4.04 -9.44
N GLU A 89 -13.40 3.70 -8.91
CA GLU A 89 -12.28 3.18 -9.71
C GLU A 89 -12.25 1.66 -9.81
N GLY A 90 -13.17 0.97 -9.13
CA GLY A 90 -13.26 -0.48 -9.18
C GLY A 90 -12.15 -1.22 -8.45
N VAL A 91 -11.51 -0.58 -7.47
CA VAL A 91 -10.37 -1.17 -6.74
C VAL A 91 -10.64 -1.41 -5.27
N LEU A 92 -11.88 -1.27 -4.82
CA LEU A 92 -12.24 -1.59 -3.44
C LEU A 92 -12.39 -3.10 -3.31
N ARG A 93 -11.61 -3.70 -2.41
CA ARG A 93 -11.60 -5.15 -2.21
C ARG A 93 -12.46 -5.58 -1.03
N ARG A 94 -12.52 -4.77 0.01
CA ARG A 94 -13.33 -5.03 1.19
C ARG A 94 -13.90 -3.73 1.74
N GLU A 95 -15.21 -3.72 1.97
CA GLU A 95 -15.91 -2.58 2.54
C GLU A 95 -15.39 -2.27 3.95
N PRO A 96 -15.48 -1.01 4.40
CA PRO A 96 -15.00 -0.65 5.73
C PRO A 96 -15.71 -1.42 6.82
N GLU A 97 -14.95 -1.83 7.82
CA GLU A 97 -15.46 -2.49 9.02
C GLU A 97 -14.81 -1.90 10.25
N GLN A 98 -15.59 -1.81 11.32
CA GLN A 98 -15.09 -1.44 12.65
C GLN A 98 -15.05 -2.70 13.50
N LEU A 99 -13.85 -3.13 13.84
CA LEU A 99 -13.63 -4.23 14.80
C LEU A 99 -13.02 -3.64 16.06
N GLY A 100 -13.18 -4.36 17.18
CA GLY A 100 -12.61 -3.92 18.45
C GLY A 100 -11.09 -3.88 18.47
N ASP A 101 -10.52 -3.28 19.52
CA ASP A 101 -9.07 -3.23 19.68
C ASP A 101 -8.45 -4.63 19.56
N PRO A 102 -7.28 -4.75 18.97
CA PRO A 102 -6.43 -3.69 18.42
C PRO A 102 -6.69 -3.39 16.93
N VAL A 103 -7.72 -3.95 16.32
CA VAL A 103 -7.91 -3.90 14.86
C VAL A 103 -8.39 -2.53 14.37
N GLY A 104 -9.42 -1.96 15.00
CA GLY A 104 -9.93 -0.65 14.63
C GLY A 104 -10.76 -0.63 13.36
N TYR A 105 -10.79 0.50 12.69
CA TYR A 105 -11.55 0.74 11.46
C TYR A 105 -10.64 0.57 10.25
N PHE A 106 -11.04 -0.24 9.28
CA PHE A 106 -10.17 -0.55 8.15
C PHE A 106 -10.96 -0.90 6.89
N ALA A 107 -10.28 -0.82 5.74
CA ALA A 107 -10.80 -1.26 4.45
C ALA A 107 -9.65 -1.80 3.60
N PHE A 108 -9.95 -2.65 2.63
CA PHE A 108 -8.96 -3.24 1.73
C PHE A 108 -9.14 -2.74 0.31
N PHE A 109 -8.01 -2.51 -0.36
CA PHE A 109 -7.93 -1.99 -1.71
C PHE A 109 -7.04 -2.89 -2.55
N ALA A 110 -7.32 -3.03 -3.83
CA ALA A 110 -6.50 -3.81 -4.74
C ALA A 110 -5.56 -2.90 -5.53
N ASP A 111 -4.26 -3.14 -5.46
CA ASP A 111 -3.32 -2.42 -6.32
C ASP A 111 -3.36 -2.97 -7.75
N PRO A 112 -2.68 -2.33 -8.72
CA PRO A 112 -2.72 -2.79 -10.11
C PRO A 112 -2.17 -4.20 -10.34
N ASP A 113 -1.34 -4.70 -9.43
CA ASP A 113 -0.75 -6.04 -9.54
C ASP A 113 -1.52 -7.08 -8.73
N GLY A 114 -2.65 -6.70 -8.13
CA GLY A 114 -3.48 -7.61 -7.35
C GLY A 114 -3.06 -7.74 -5.89
N ASN A 115 -2.09 -6.97 -5.43
CA ASN A 115 -1.73 -6.94 -4.01
C ASN A 115 -2.75 -6.15 -3.22
N THR A 116 -2.93 -6.50 -1.94
CA THR A 116 -3.88 -5.83 -1.07
C THR A 116 -3.20 -4.72 -0.28
N LEU A 117 -3.82 -3.54 -0.30
CA LEU A 117 -3.48 -2.43 0.59
C LEU A 117 -4.58 -2.32 1.63
N GLU A 118 -4.21 -2.30 2.91
CA GLU A 118 -5.12 -2.00 4.00
C GLU A 118 -4.92 -0.56 4.45
N LEU A 119 -6.00 0.22 4.50
CA LEU A 119 -5.99 1.51 5.19
C LEU A 119 -6.73 1.34 6.50
N SER A 120 -6.15 1.83 7.60
CA SER A 120 -6.71 1.64 8.94
C SER A 120 -6.65 2.91 9.76
N TRP A 121 -7.55 2.99 10.73
CA TRP A 121 -7.59 4.07 11.72
C TRP A 121 -7.96 3.48 13.07
N GLY A 122 -7.28 3.94 14.10
CA GLY A 122 -7.56 3.48 15.45
C GLY A 122 -7.02 2.09 15.77
N GLN A 123 -6.08 1.59 14.99
CA GLN A 123 -5.40 0.36 15.34
C GLN A 123 -4.45 0.60 16.51
N ARG A 124 -4.52 -0.28 17.50
CA ARG A 124 -3.73 -0.16 18.73
C ARG A 124 -2.65 -1.22 18.85
N VAL A 125 -2.16 -1.70 17.71
CA VAL A 125 -1.13 -2.74 17.68
C VAL A 125 0.13 -2.29 18.42
N GLY A 126 0.52 -1.03 18.26
CA GLY A 126 1.69 -0.47 18.95
C GLY A 126 1.55 -0.54 20.48
N LEU A 127 0.35 -0.25 21.00
CA LEU A 127 0.08 -0.32 22.43
C LEU A 127 0.10 -1.76 22.92
N GLU A 128 -0.41 -2.70 22.13
CA GLU A 128 -0.37 -4.12 22.47
C GLU A 128 1.07 -4.64 22.53
N VAL A 129 1.91 -4.20 21.62
CA VAL A 129 3.34 -4.57 21.64
C VAL A 129 4.02 -4.04 22.89
N ILE A 130 3.75 -2.80 23.28
CA ILE A 130 4.30 -2.21 24.50
C ILE A 130 3.82 -2.97 25.73
N ALA A 131 2.53 -3.30 25.79
CA ALA A 131 1.96 -4.05 26.90
C ALA A 131 2.60 -5.44 27.02
N ALA A 132 2.78 -6.14 25.90
CA ALA A 132 3.42 -7.45 25.90
C ALA A 132 4.88 -7.37 26.37
N ARG A 133 5.61 -6.33 25.97
CA ARG A 133 7.00 -6.10 26.40
C ARG A 133 7.07 -5.87 27.91
N ASN A 134 6.12 -5.09 28.46
CA ASN A 134 6.12 -4.77 29.88
C ASN A 134 5.66 -5.95 30.74
N ALA A 135 4.95 -6.92 30.17
CA ALA A 135 4.47 -8.12 30.89
C ALA A 135 5.51 -9.24 30.98
N SER A 136 6.58 -9.17 30.20
CA SER A 136 7.59 -10.23 30.13
C SER A 136 8.71 -10.04 31.16
#